data_f0d7565e2f0bd44fe4d687964d0a76d4
#
_entry.id   f0d7565e2f0bd44fe4d687964d0a76d4
#
_cell.length_a   1.000
_cell.length_b   1.000
_cell.length_c   1.000
_cell.angle_alpha   90.00
_cell.angle_beta   90.00
_cell.angle_gamma   90.00
#
_symmetry.space_group_name_H-M   'P 1'
#
loop_
_entity.id
_entity.type
_entity.pdbx_description
1 polymer ?
#
loop_
_entity_poly.entity_id
_entity_poly.type
_entity_poly.pdbx_seq_one_letter_code
_entity_poly.pdbx_strand_id
1 'polypeptide(L)'
;MESIQQDNETINLKKIIIYYFRHWRCFLVAGIISFILALLYLILVPRTYEMMTKILLLEDKGTSSSGMNIGDASGLMKTFGLGGISGGSLNMDDELAKLMSTTTLQDVVLKLGLNVTYYKPNTYKYKMYEDVPLLLSTDSVTQKNLEFPITFNVDIDKAGKVKVVAKNEDSKKHFEFKSLPVELKLDEGTFVLSFREEEIKPLSLKLEIAPSIWTAQDLSESLLFDEFAKNANVVEISCTDYEKKRGLDLLQTLVDVYNSQEDSIKKIEGRKSVQFLDERLSAVVADLTNVEVNIERYKLKHKMTDIEYDVQFYADQMKELQMKIIELEAQMRLVDLLDAYVKDPQNRYNLVPIVLASGEGENSSKSVSSYNEALLERLRLLQSTKGDNPL
;
A
#
# COMPACT_ATOMS: atom_id res chain seq x y z
N MET A 1 -41.63 50.83 -55.19
CA MET A 1 -40.45 49.97 -55.29
C MET A 1 -39.27 50.72 -54.72
N GLU A 2 -39.09 50.60 -53.42
CA GLU A 2 -37.99 51.22 -52.71
C GLU A 2 -36.86 50.19 -52.62
N SER A 3 -35.74 50.54 -53.23
CA SER A 3 -34.54 49.73 -53.25
C SER A 3 -33.85 49.85 -51.89
N ILE A 4 -33.82 48.79 -51.11
CA ILE A 4 -33.04 48.66 -49.93
C ILE A 4 -31.54 48.56 -50.35
N GLN A 5 -30.81 49.67 -50.16
CA GLN A 5 -29.36 49.70 -50.24
C GLN A 5 -28.82 48.87 -49.07
N GLN A 6 -28.25 47.72 -49.35
CA GLN A 6 -27.37 47.02 -48.43
C GLN A 6 -26.06 47.81 -48.31
N ASP A 7 -25.92 48.51 -47.18
CA ASP A 7 -24.65 49.12 -46.78
C ASP A 7 -23.66 48.00 -46.43
N ASN A 8 -22.79 47.66 -47.35
CA ASN A 8 -21.62 46.83 -47.08
C ASN A 8 -20.64 47.67 -46.26
N GLU A 9 -20.82 47.64 -44.92
CA GLU A 9 -19.80 48.20 -44.03
C GLU A 9 -18.50 47.38 -44.17
N THR A 10 -17.65 47.83 -45.07
CA THR A 10 -16.25 47.36 -45.12
C THR A 10 -15.57 47.77 -43.86
N ILE A 11 -15.33 46.83 -42.96
CA ILE A 11 -14.63 47.01 -41.71
C ILE A 11 -13.23 47.54 -42.02
N ASN A 12 -13.05 48.85 -41.80
CA ASN A 12 -11.80 49.52 -42.10
C ASN A 12 -10.79 49.27 -40.96
N LEU A 13 -10.08 48.15 -41.06
CA LEU A 13 -9.07 47.70 -40.08
C LEU A 13 -8.10 48.81 -39.65
N LYS A 14 -7.74 49.70 -40.57
CA LYS A 14 -6.85 50.81 -40.28
C LYS A 14 -7.48 51.83 -39.31
N LYS A 15 -8.78 52.13 -39.41
CA LYS A 15 -9.49 53.01 -38.47
C LYS A 15 -9.58 52.38 -37.07
N ILE A 16 -9.82 51.09 -37.00
CA ILE A 16 -9.90 50.33 -35.75
C ILE A 16 -8.53 50.36 -35.03
N ILE A 17 -7.45 50.09 -35.75
CA ILE A 17 -6.09 50.11 -35.20
C ILE A 17 -5.73 51.49 -34.67
N ILE A 18 -6.02 52.57 -35.41
CA ILE A 18 -5.74 53.97 -35.00
C ILE A 18 -6.59 54.31 -33.76
N TYR A 19 -7.83 53.87 -33.69
CA TYR A 19 -8.70 54.12 -32.54
C TYR A 19 -8.13 53.45 -31.25
N TYR A 20 -7.68 52.22 -31.33
CA TYR A 20 -7.03 51.54 -30.20
C TYR A 20 -5.69 52.15 -29.83
N PHE A 21 -4.87 52.55 -30.79
CA PHE A 21 -3.60 53.28 -30.54
C PHE A 21 -3.82 54.61 -29.84
N ARG A 22 -4.92 55.28 -30.09
CA ARG A 22 -5.27 56.55 -29.42
C ARG A 22 -5.48 56.36 -27.90
N HIS A 23 -5.85 55.13 -27.46
CA HIS A 23 -6.10 54.78 -26.06
C HIS A 23 -4.93 53.98 -25.45
N TRP A 24 -3.72 54.15 -25.98
CA TRP A 24 -2.54 53.39 -25.53
C TRP A 24 -2.31 53.49 -24.02
N ARG A 25 -2.71 54.58 -23.33
CA ARG A 25 -2.63 54.77 -21.87
C ARG A 25 -3.50 53.73 -21.13
N CYS A 26 -4.67 53.39 -21.64
CA CYS A 26 -5.54 52.38 -21.06
C CYS A 26 -4.89 50.98 -21.15
N PHE A 27 -4.22 50.69 -22.28
CA PHE A 27 -3.48 49.43 -22.45
C PHE A 27 -2.27 49.36 -21.51
N LEU A 28 -1.58 50.50 -21.31
CA LEU A 28 -0.46 50.57 -20.39
C LEU A 28 -0.92 50.33 -18.93
N VAL A 29 -2.02 50.98 -18.51
CA VAL A 29 -2.60 50.77 -17.18
C VAL A 29 -3.08 49.33 -16.99
N ALA A 30 -3.79 48.76 -17.96
CA ALA A 30 -4.23 47.38 -17.93
C ALA A 30 -3.03 46.43 -17.89
N GLY A 31 -1.97 46.70 -18.65
CA GLY A 31 -0.72 45.93 -18.61
C GLY A 31 -0.04 45.96 -17.24
N ILE A 32 0.03 47.13 -16.60
CA ILE A 32 0.58 47.25 -15.25
C ILE A 32 -0.25 46.49 -14.23
N ILE A 33 -1.59 46.60 -14.28
CA ILE A 33 -2.50 45.87 -13.39
C ILE A 33 -2.33 44.34 -13.59
N SER A 34 -2.32 43.88 -14.84
CA SER A 34 -2.10 42.48 -15.16
C SER A 34 -0.75 41.97 -14.66
N PHE A 35 0.31 42.78 -14.82
CA PHE A 35 1.65 42.46 -14.33
C PHE A 35 1.69 42.35 -12.79
N ILE A 36 1.04 43.30 -12.09
CA ILE A 36 0.93 43.24 -10.62
C ILE A 36 0.17 42.00 -10.16
N LEU A 37 -0.95 41.67 -10.83
CA LEU A 37 -1.72 40.48 -10.53
C LEU A 37 -0.90 39.18 -10.79
N ALA A 38 -0.14 39.15 -11.90
CA ALA A 38 0.74 38.00 -12.20
C ALA A 38 1.86 37.88 -11.16
N LEU A 39 2.47 38.99 -10.73
CA LEU A 39 3.48 39.03 -9.67
C LEU A 39 2.89 38.55 -8.34
N LEU A 40 1.71 39.02 -7.98
CA LEU A 40 0.98 38.62 -6.79
C LEU A 40 0.70 37.10 -6.82
N TYR A 41 0.24 36.57 -7.97
CA TYR A 41 0.01 35.17 -8.18
C TYR A 41 1.29 34.35 -7.98
N LEU A 42 2.42 34.77 -8.57
CA LEU A 42 3.72 34.06 -8.43
C LEU A 42 4.25 34.05 -7.00
N ILE A 43 3.92 35.07 -6.19
CA ILE A 43 4.33 35.12 -4.78
C ILE A 43 3.43 34.25 -3.89
N LEU A 44 2.12 34.21 -4.21
CA LEU A 44 1.14 33.52 -3.37
C LEU A 44 1.05 32.01 -3.66
N VAL A 45 1.27 31.60 -4.91
CA VAL A 45 1.14 30.20 -5.31
C VAL A 45 2.48 29.49 -5.13
N PRO A 46 2.56 28.51 -4.24
CA PRO A 46 3.77 27.72 -4.06
C PRO A 46 4.05 26.86 -5.31
N ARG A 47 5.34 26.61 -5.56
CA ARG A 47 5.77 25.74 -6.66
C ARG A 47 5.39 24.31 -6.35
N THR A 48 4.91 23.60 -7.35
CA THR A 48 4.65 22.16 -7.29
C THR A 48 5.76 21.42 -8.01
N TYR A 49 6.14 20.27 -7.45
CA TYR A 49 7.13 19.38 -8.03
C TYR A 49 6.46 18.06 -8.32
N GLU A 50 6.69 17.54 -9.51
CA GLU A 50 6.31 16.18 -9.88
C GLU A 50 7.53 15.29 -9.67
N MET A 51 7.36 14.21 -8.91
CA MET A 51 8.37 13.20 -8.63
C MET A 51 7.85 11.87 -9.10
N MET A 52 8.74 11.05 -9.65
CA MET A 52 8.39 9.72 -10.15
C MET A 52 9.44 8.69 -9.75
N THR A 53 8.97 7.47 -9.55
CA THR A 53 9.81 6.29 -9.36
C THR A 53 9.31 5.15 -10.22
N LYS A 54 10.20 4.24 -10.58
CA LYS A 54 9.88 3.05 -11.37
C LYS A 54 10.24 1.82 -10.57
N ILE A 55 9.28 0.91 -10.46
CA ILE A 55 9.45 -0.34 -9.75
C ILE A 55 9.36 -1.47 -10.77
N LEU A 56 10.39 -2.34 -10.77
CA LEU A 56 10.33 -3.59 -11.50
C LEU A 56 9.69 -4.65 -10.61
N LEU A 57 8.54 -5.14 -11.00
CA LEU A 57 7.89 -6.26 -10.36
C LEU A 57 8.54 -7.55 -10.88
N LEU A 58 9.28 -8.22 -10.00
CA LEU A 58 9.94 -9.47 -10.36
C LEU A 58 8.93 -10.60 -10.33
N GLU A 59 8.72 -11.22 -11.47
CA GLU A 59 8.04 -12.50 -11.54
C GLU A 59 8.89 -13.52 -10.76
N ASP A 60 8.35 -14.08 -9.70
CA ASP A 60 8.97 -15.21 -9.02
C ASP A 60 8.90 -16.42 -9.97
N LYS A 61 9.80 -16.42 -10.95
CA LYS A 61 10.10 -17.62 -11.72
C LYS A 61 10.71 -18.57 -10.72
N GLY A 62 9.82 -19.28 -9.98
CA GLY A 62 10.25 -20.37 -9.12
C GLY A 62 11.29 -21.17 -9.87
N THR A 63 12.45 -21.22 -9.33
CA THR A 63 13.70 -21.81 -9.80
C THR A 63 13.54 -22.92 -10.82
N SER A 64 13.21 -22.58 -12.04
CA SER A 64 13.52 -23.40 -13.20
C SER A 64 14.98 -23.12 -13.59
N SER A 65 15.87 -23.14 -12.57
CA SER A 65 17.27 -22.92 -12.85
C SER A 65 17.98 -24.24 -12.84
N SER A 66 18.49 -24.46 -13.99
CA SER A 66 19.83 -24.99 -14.23
C SER A 66 20.27 -26.19 -13.37
N GLY A 67 20.17 -27.34 -13.94
CA GLY A 67 21.24 -28.30 -13.81
C GLY A 67 21.13 -29.38 -12.77
N MET A 68 20.04 -29.50 -12.04
CA MET A 68 19.77 -30.70 -11.28
C MET A 68 18.60 -31.46 -11.91
N ASN A 69 18.94 -32.59 -12.52
CA ASN A 69 18.00 -33.55 -13.09
C ASN A 69 17.24 -34.26 -11.96
N ILE A 70 16.40 -33.52 -11.23
CA ILE A 70 15.48 -34.06 -10.25
C ILE A 70 14.14 -34.23 -10.95
N GLY A 71 14.09 -35.17 -11.88
CA GLY A 71 12.89 -35.52 -12.64
C GLY A 71 11.69 -35.89 -11.78
N ASP A 72 11.92 -36.36 -10.56
CA ASP A 72 10.86 -36.74 -9.59
C ASP A 72 10.50 -35.58 -8.65
N ALA A 73 11.41 -34.68 -8.31
CA ALA A 73 11.13 -33.58 -7.39
C ALA A 73 10.27 -32.46 -8.02
N SER A 74 10.35 -32.23 -9.33
CA SER A 74 9.49 -31.28 -10.02
C SER A 74 8.03 -31.75 -10.10
N GLY A 75 7.84 -33.08 -10.19
CA GLY A 75 6.52 -33.73 -10.06
C GLY A 75 5.95 -33.54 -8.67
N LEU A 76 6.75 -33.74 -7.65
CA LEU A 76 6.38 -33.54 -6.25
C LEU A 76 6.04 -32.07 -5.95
N MET A 77 6.83 -31.11 -6.41
CA MET A 77 6.54 -29.69 -6.25
C MET A 77 5.26 -29.26 -6.95
N LYS A 78 4.94 -29.81 -8.14
CA LYS A 78 3.65 -29.61 -8.79
C LYS A 78 2.50 -30.26 -8.00
N THR A 79 2.73 -31.42 -7.44
CA THR A 79 1.75 -32.19 -6.65
C THR A 79 1.43 -31.54 -5.32
N PHE A 80 2.41 -30.85 -4.71
CA PHE A 80 2.24 -30.08 -3.47
C PHE A 80 1.64 -28.68 -3.67
N GLY A 81 1.17 -28.33 -4.86
CA GLY A 81 0.68 -26.97 -5.12
C GLY A 81 1.78 -25.91 -5.14
N LEU A 82 3.02 -26.28 -4.79
CA LEU A 82 4.21 -25.42 -4.92
C LEU A 82 4.62 -25.21 -6.39
N GLY A 83 4.10 -26.04 -7.30
CA GLY A 83 4.22 -25.84 -8.74
C GLY A 83 3.36 -24.71 -9.30
N GLY A 84 2.37 -24.27 -8.56
CA GLY A 84 1.57 -23.07 -8.86
C GLY A 84 2.30 -21.77 -8.54
N ILE A 85 3.28 -21.82 -7.64
CA ILE A 85 4.21 -20.69 -7.39
C ILE A 85 5.11 -20.46 -8.60
N SER A 86 5.26 -21.44 -9.49
CA SER A 86 6.16 -21.43 -10.64
C SER A 86 5.49 -21.06 -11.97
N GLY A 87 4.24 -20.65 -12.00
CA GLY A 87 3.53 -20.45 -13.28
C GLY A 87 2.38 -19.47 -13.30
N GLY A 88 2.13 -18.76 -12.22
CA GLY A 88 1.24 -17.60 -12.28
C GLY A 88 1.97 -16.47 -13.01
N SER A 89 1.51 -16.07 -14.19
CA SER A 89 1.89 -14.76 -14.72
C SER A 89 1.56 -13.75 -13.63
N LEU A 90 2.53 -12.91 -13.25
CA LEU A 90 2.26 -11.74 -12.40
C LEU A 90 1.05 -11.04 -13.01
N ASN A 91 -0.02 -11.00 -12.25
CA ASN A 91 -1.12 -10.14 -12.60
C ASN A 91 -0.73 -8.72 -12.15
N MET A 92 -0.34 -7.90 -13.11
CA MET A 92 0.07 -6.52 -12.86
C MET A 92 -1.01 -5.76 -12.08
N ASP A 93 -2.28 -6.03 -12.37
CA ASP A 93 -3.41 -5.40 -11.70
C ASP A 93 -3.48 -5.77 -10.21
N ASP A 94 -3.13 -7.03 -9.84
CA ASP A 94 -3.11 -7.47 -8.46
C ASP A 94 -1.98 -6.78 -7.67
N GLU A 95 -0.81 -6.63 -8.27
CA GLU A 95 0.32 -5.95 -7.65
C GLU A 95 0.07 -4.43 -7.52
N LEU A 96 -0.53 -3.83 -8.54
CA LEU A 96 -1.00 -2.45 -8.47
C LEU A 96 -2.02 -2.26 -7.34
N ALA A 97 -2.98 -3.15 -7.22
CA ALA A 97 -3.97 -3.08 -6.15
C ALA A 97 -3.36 -3.23 -4.75
N LYS A 98 -2.32 -4.04 -4.57
CA LYS A 98 -1.55 -4.10 -3.31
C LYS A 98 -0.85 -2.79 -3.00
N LEU A 99 -0.16 -2.20 -4.00
CA LEU A 99 0.52 -0.90 -3.86
C LEU A 99 -0.46 0.23 -3.51
N MET A 100 -1.64 0.22 -4.12
CA MET A 100 -2.71 1.21 -3.92
C MET A 100 -3.58 0.93 -2.71
N SER A 101 -3.38 -0.20 -2.05
CA SER A 101 -4.17 -0.61 -0.89
C SER A 101 -4.10 0.43 0.23
N THR A 102 -5.24 0.77 0.80
CA THR A 102 -5.33 1.69 1.94
C THR A 102 -4.45 1.22 3.11
N THR A 103 -4.31 -0.08 3.31
CA THR A 103 -3.45 -0.63 4.36
C THR A 103 -1.98 -0.35 4.10
N THR A 104 -1.51 -0.54 2.86
CA THR A 104 -0.13 -0.23 2.46
C THR A 104 0.15 1.26 2.60
N LEU A 105 -0.75 2.11 2.11
CA LEU A 105 -0.62 3.56 2.22
C LEU A 105 -0.71 4.03 3.67
N GLN A 106 -1.54 3.40 4.50
CA GLN A 106 -1.60 3.71 5.93
C GLN A 106 -0.28 3.38 6.64
N ASP A 107 0.36 2.27 6.32
CA ASP A 107 1.69 1.93 6.85
C ASP A 107 2.75 2.95 6.43
N VAL A 108 2.69 3.46 5.19
CA VAL A 108 3.56 4.54 4.70
C VAL A 108 3.31 5.83 5.47
N VAL A 109 2.05 6.22 5.64
CA VAL A 109 1.64 7.41 6.40
C VAL A 109 2.16 7.34 7.83
N LEU A 110 2.00 6.19 8.49
CA LEU A 110 2.46 6.00 9.87
C LEU A 110 3.99 6.01 9.97
N LYS A 111 4.69 5.39 9.02
CA LYS A 111 6.16 5.31 9.00
C LYS A 111 6.81 6.68 8.79
N LEU A 112 6.22 7.53 7.97
CA LEU A 112 6.69 8.90 7.70
C LEU A 112 6.08 9.96 8.62
N GLY A 113 5.05 9.61 9.41
CA GLY A 113 4.32 10.57 10.24
C GLY A 113 3.53 11.60 9.43
N LEU A 114 3.07 11.25 8.21
CA LEU A 114 2.35 12.17 7.32
C LEU A 114 0.94 12.52 7.81
N ASN A 115 0.43 11.78 8.78
CA ASN A 115 -0.81 12.08 9.47
C ASN A 115 -0.70 13.31 10.39
N VAL A 116 0.53 13.77 10.69
CA VAL A 116 0.77 15.03 11.40
C VAL A 116 1.19 16.10 10.41
N THR A 117 0.39 17.13 10.29
CA THR A 117 0.66 18.26 9.39
C THR A 117 1.06 19.50 10.19
N TYR A 118 2.16 20.11 9.81
CA TYR A 118 2.67 21.34 10.40
C TYR A 118 2.47 22.49 9.43
N TYR A 119 1.80 23.57 9.88
CA TYR A 119 1.50 24.72 9.03
C TYR A 119 2.46 25.85 9.31
N LYS A 120 3.11 26.35 8.26
CA LYS A 120 4.02 27.50 8.37
C LYS A 120 3.24 28.75 8.80
N PRO A 121 3.69 29.47 9.84
CA PRO A 121 3.02 30.68 10.28
C PRO A 121 3.02 31.74 9.16
N ASN A 122 1.94 32.51 9.07
CA ASN A 122 1.76 33.59 8.10
C ASN A 122 1.80 33.19 6.61
N THR A 123 1.70 31.91 6.29
CA THR A 123 1.67 31.42 4.91
C THR A 123 0.41 30.59 4.67
N TYR A 124 -0.32 30.93 3.60
CA TYR A 124 -1.57 30.25 3.29
C TYR A 124 -1.31 28.79 2.85
N LYS A 125 -1.80 27.84 3.64
CA LYS A 125 -1.78 26.38 3.34
C LYS A 125 -0.39 25.75 3.09
N TYR A 126 0.71 26.41 3.46
CA TYR A 126 2.02 25.81 3.30
C TYR A 126 2.28 24.80 4.44
N LYS A 127 2.40 23.53 4.07
CA LYS A 127 2.73 22.43 4.98
C LYS A 127 4.24 22.31 5.08
N MET A 128 4.76 22.21 6.31
CA MET A 128 6.20 21.98 6.58
C MET A 128 6.46 20.49 6.71
N TYR A 129 7.60 20.04 6.26
CA TYR A 129 8.03 18.64 6.40
C TYR A 129 9.46 18.53 6.94
N GLU A 130 10.44 19.16 6.29
CA GLU A 130 11.85 19.02 6.65
C GLU A 130 12.25 19.88 7.86
N ASP A 131 11.93 21.17 7.83
CA ASP A 131 12.33 22.15 8.83
C ASP A 131 11.27 22.35 9.92
N VAL A 132 10.77 21.26 10.45
CA VAL A 132 9.75 21.31 11.50
C VAL A 132 10.44 21.52 12.86
N PRO A 133 10.18 22.63 13.59
CA PRO A 133 10.84 22.94 14.85
C PRO A 133 10.30 22.12 16.03
N LEU A 134 9.06 21.62 15.92
CA LEU A 134 8.36 20.86 16.94
C LEU A 134 7.95 19.50 16.41
N LEU A 135 8.09 18.46 17.23
CA LEU A 135 7.62 17.11 16.92
C LEU A 135 6.43 16.77 17.82
N LEU A 136 5.35 16.36 17.20
CA LEU A 136 4.19 15.77 17.87
C LEU A 136 4.27 14.26 17.69
N SER A 137 4.38 13.52 18.78
CA SER A 137 4.37 12.07 18.80
C SER A 137 3.24 11.54 19.67
N THR A 138 2.75 10.37 19.35
CA THR A 138 1.74 9.66 20.13
C THR A 138 2.01 8.16 20.07
N ASP A 139 1.37 7.39 20.93
CA ASP A 139 1.50 5.94 20.91
C ASP A 139 0.85 5.33 19.66
N SER A 140 1.36 4.19 19.25
CA SER A 140 0.93 3.52 17.99
C SER A 140 -0.55 3.13 18.03
N VAL A 141 -1.12 2.89 19.20
CA VAL A 141 -2.54 2.52 19.35
C VAL A 141 -3.42 3.73 19.11
N THR A 142 -3.12 4.86 19.76
CA THR A 142 -3.84 6.13 19.54
C THR A 142 -3.73 6.58 18.08
N GLN A 143 -2.54 6.44 17.48
CA GLN A 143 -2.30 6.83 16.10
C GLN A 143 -3.14 6.04 15.09
N LYS A 144 -3.38 4.76 15.34
CA LYS A 144 -4.22 3.91 14.49
C LYS A 144 -5.71 4.10 14.73
N ASN A 145 -6.10 4.37 15.96
CA ASN A 145 -7.49 4.42 16.39
C ASN A 145 -8.09 5.84 16.40
N LEU A 146 -7.34 6.84 15.97
CA LEU A 146 -7.85 8.21 15.89
C LEU A 146 -8.98 8.26 14.85
N GLU A 147 -10.15 8.72 15.28
CA GLU A 147 -11.36 8.81 14.44
C GLU A 147 -11.53 10.20 13.81
N PHE A 148 -11.13 11.26 14.52
CA PHE A 148 -11.31 12.65 14.09
C PHE A 148 -9.99 13.43 14.16
N PRO A 149 -9.80 14.46 13.33
CA PRO A 149 -8.60 15.27 13.35
C PRO A 149 -8.57 16.16 14.61
N ILE A 150 -7.36 16.30 15.18
CA ILE A 150 -7.11 17.17 16.32
C ILE A 150 -6.14 18.27 15.90
N THR A 151 -6.50 19.52 16.14
CA THR A 151 -5.67 20.68 15.88
C THR A 151 -5.03 21.18 17.18
N PHE A 152 -3.70 21.38 17.14
CA PHE A 152 -2.93 21.99 18.22
C PHE A 152 -2.39 23.33 17.77
N ASN A 153 -2.78 24.41 18.45
CA ASN A 153 -2.13 25.70 18.29
C ASN A 153 -1.12 25.84 19.43
N VAL A 154 0.14 25.94 19.08
CA VAL A 154 1.25 26.00 20.02
C VAL A 154 1.90 27.36 19.93
N ASP A 155 1.91 28.10 21.04
CA ASP A 155 2.60 29.38 21.19
C ASP A 155 3.70 29.26 22.22
N ILE A 156 4.92 29.59 21.82
CA ILE A 156 6.12 29.57 22.68
C ILE A 156 6.63 31.00 22.83
N ASP A 157 6.69 31.47 24.06
CA ASP A 157 7.20 32.78 24.39
C ASP A 157 8.74 32.79 24.48
N LYS A 158 9.33 33.99 24.45
CA LYS A 158 10.77 34.23 24.63
C LYS A 158 11.33 33.64 25.95
N ALA A 159 10.46 33.49 26.94
CA ALA A 159 10.81 32.89 28.25
C ALA A 159 10.76 31.34 28.23
N GLY A 160 10.45 30.70 27.09
CA GLY A 160 10.27 29.26 26.96
C GLY A 160 8.93 28.73 27.48
N LYS A 161 8.00 29.60 27.89
CA LYS A 161 6.67 29.18 28.33
C LYS A 161 5.85 28.74 27.11
N VAL A 162 5.26 27.55 27.23
CA VAL A 162 4.52 26.91 26.16
C VAL A 162 3.01 26.95 26.47
N LYS A 163 2.24 27.52 25.57
CA LYS A 163 0.78 27.49 25.58
C LYS A 163 0.30 26.61 24.45
N VAL A 164 -0.51 25.60 24.76
CA VAL A 164 -1.07 24.69 23.78
C VAL A 164 -2.59 24.73 23.87
N VAL A 165 -3.22 24.99 22.75
CA VAL A 165 -4.67 24.90 22.61
C VAL A 165 -4.99 23.74 21.70
N ALA A 166 -5.42 22.63 22.29
CA ALA A 166 -5.91 21.48 21.57
C ALA A 166 -7.40 21.65 21.25
N LYS A 167 -7.76 21.48 19.99
CA LYS A 167 -9.13 21.55 19.51
C LYS A 167 -9.43 20.28 18.72
N ASN A 168 -10.44 19.53 19.15
CA ASN A 168 -11.11 18.49 18.39
C ASN A 168 -12.49 18.98 17.93
N GLU A 169 -13.33 18.08 17.40
CA GLU A 169 -14.67 18.41 16.90
C GLU A 169 -15.59 18.95 18.02
N ASP A 170 -15.53 18.34 19.21
CA ASP A 170 -16.47 18.59 20.30
C ASP A 170 -15.91 19.47 21.45
N SER A 171 -14.59 19.58 21.54
CA SER A 171 -13.97 20.21 22.71
C SER A 171 -12.76 21.08 22.37
N LYS A 172 -12.48 22.01 23.29
CA LYS A 172 -11.29 22.87 23.25
C LYS A 172 -10.65 22.85 24.62
N LYS A 173 -9.44 22.29 24.72
CA LYS A 173 -8.67 22.21 25.96
C LYS A 173 -7.47 23.15 25.88
N HIS A 174 -7.19 23.86 26.98
CA HIS A 174 -6.05 24.77 27.10
C HIS A 174 -5.03 24.20 28.07
N PHE A 175 -3.79 24.21 27.68
CA PHE A 175 -2.67 23.73 28.48
C PHE A 175 -1.60 24.81 28.55
N GLU A 176 -0.98 25.00 29.72
CA GLU A 176 0.15 25.87 29.92
C GLU A 176 1.29 25.11 30.61
N PHE A 177 2.47 25.16 30.03
CA PHE A 177 3.65 24.48 30.54
C PHE A 177 4.85 25.45 30.63
N LYS A 178 5.81 25.08 31.47
CA LYS A 178 7.03 25.89 31.66
C LYS A 178 8.10 25.63 30.60
N SER A 179 8.15 24.40 30.07
CA SER A 179 9.13 23.98 29.06
C SER A 179 8.66 22.73 28.31
N LEU A 180 9.27 22.40 27.19
CA LEU A 180 9.14 21.14 26.49
C LEU A 180 10.25 20.16 26.95
N PRO A 181 10.07 18.82 26.85
CA PRO A 181 8.89 18.11 26.32
C PRO A 181 7.71 18.08 27.29
N VAL A 182 6.49 17.95 26.75
CA VAL A 182 5.26 17.89 27.54
C VAL A 182 4.32 16.81 27.04
N GLU A 183 3.59 16.21 27.96
CA GLU A 183 2.54 15.25 27.67
C GLU A 183 1.18 15.93 27.73
N LEU A 184 0.42 15.81 26.65
CA LEU A 184 -0.94 16.31 26.50
C LEU A 184 -1.89 15.12 26.58
N LYS A 185 -2.63 15.02 27.67
CA LYS A 185 -3.64 13.96 27.85
C LYS A 185 -4.99 14.48 27.37
N LEU A 186 -5.47 13.88 26.30
CA LEU A 186 -6.78 14.09 25.72
C LEU A 186 -7.62 12.81 25.88
N ASP A 187 -8.90 12.90 25.59
CA ASP A 187 -9.80 11.76 25.69
C ASP A 187 -9.47 10.69 24.64
N GLU A 188 -8.91 11.11 23.51
CA GLU A 188 -8.46 10.27 22.39
C GLU A 188 -7.12 9.58 22.64
N GLY A 189 -6.33 10.06 23.60
CA GLY A 189 -5.04 9.46 23.95
C GLY A 189 -4.00 10.45 24.47
N THR A 190 -2.77 9.99 24.55
CA THR A 190 -1.65 10.79 25.04
C THR A 190 -0.78 11.25 23.87
N PHE A 191 -0.54 12.55 23.80
CA PHE A 191 0.29 13.20 22.79
C PHE A 191 1.49 13.84 23.46
N VAL A 192 2.67 13.62 22.90
CA VAL A 192 3.92 14.19 23.41
C VAL A 192 4.41 15.24 22.42
N LEU A 193 4.59 16.45 22.90
CA LEU A 193 5.14 17.56 22.14
C LEU A 193 6.59 17.80 22.60
N SER A 194 7.53 17.80 21.66
CA SER A 194 8.96 17.99 21.91
C SER A 194 9.59 18.92 20.88
N PHE A 195 10.73 19.54 21.25
CA PHE A 195 11.57 20.24 20.28
C PHE A 195 12.33 19.24 19.39
N ARG A 196 12.53 19.60 18.14
CA ARG A 196 13.44 18.88 17.24
C ARG A 196 14.89 19.35 17.43
N GLU A 197 15.07 20.65 17.69
CA GLU A 197 16.36 21.28 17.95
C GLU A 197 16.42 21.80 19.41
N GLU A 198 17.62 21.90 19.97
CA GLU A 198 17.83 22.36 21.36
C GLU A 198 17.62 23.87 21.57
N GLU A 199 17.50 24.66 20.50
CA GLU A 199 17.31 26.11 20.60
C GLU A 199 15.83 26.50 20.79
N ILE A 200 15.53 27.11 21.93
CA ILE A 200 14.23 27.69 22.24
C ILE A 200 14.08 29.01 21.48
N LYS A 201 13.31 29.02 20.39
CA LYS A 201 12.94 30.25 19.69
C LYS A 201 11.46 30.56 19.93
N PRO A 202 11.07 31.82 20.11
CA PRO A 202 9.65 32.17 20.19
C PRO A 202 8.98 31.77 18.88
N LEU A 203 7.92 30.98 19.01
CA LEU A 203 7.28 30.34 17.84
C LEU A 203 5.79 30.25 18.08
N SER A 204 5.01 30.56 17.03
CA SER A 204 3.59 30.21 16.97
C SER A 204 3.40 29.25 15.81
N LEU A 205 2.91 28.05 16.10
CA LEU A 205 2.77 26.98 15.11
C LEU A 205 1.41 26.30 15.27
N LYS A 206 0.76 26.06 14.14
CA LYS A 206 -0.42 25.21 14.08
C LYS A 206 -0.01 23.82 13.61
N LEU A 207 -0.38 22.80 14.41
CA LEU A 207 -0.22 21.40 14.07
C LEU A 207 -1.60 20.76 13.96
N GLU A 208 -1.71 19.78 13.10
CA GLU A 208 -2.94 19.00 12.93
C GLU A 208 -2.57 17.54 12.79
N ILE A 209 -3.13 16.69 13.62
CA ILE A 209 -3.05 15.25 13.49
C ILE A 209 -4.39 14.75 12.96
N ALA A 210 -4.35 14.08 11.82
CA ALA A 210 -5.52 13.47 11.18
C ALA A 210 -5.51 11.94 11.36
N PRO A 211 -6.68 11.28 11.25
CA PRO A 211 -6.74 9.83 11.16
C PRO A 211 -5.84 9.31 10.04
N SER A 212 -5.01 8.31 10.36
CA SER A 212 -4.06 7.75 9.38
C SER A 212 -4.76 7.17 8.14
N ILE A 213 -5.97 6.65 8.32
CA ILE A 213 -6.81 6.14 7.23
C ILE A 213 -7.23 7.27 6.26
N TRP A 214 -7.64 8.44 6.77
CA TRP A 214 -8.03 9.56 5.92
C TRP A 214 -6.84 10.09 5.13
N THR A 215 -5.70 10.23 5.82
CA THR A 215 -4.45 10.63 5.14
C THR A 215 -4.03 9.62 4.09
N ALA A 216 -4.23 8.31 4.33
CA ALA A 216 -3.94 7.27 3.34
C ALA A 216 -4.89 7.33 2.13
N GLN A 217 -6.17 7.67 2.34
CA GLN A 217 -7.13 7.87 1.26
C GLN A 217 -6.78 9.10 0.41
N ASP A 218 -6.49 10.24 1.05
CA ASP A 218 -6.02 11.45 0.36
C ASP A 218 -4.74 11.18 -0.44
N LEU A 219 -3.85 10.36 0.12
CA LEU A 219 -2.62 9.94 -0.54
C LEU A 219 -2.90 9.07 -1.76
N SER A 220 -3.83 8.13 -1.66
CA SER A 220 -4.27 7.30 -2.78
C SER A 220 -4.79 8.12 -3.97
N GLU A 221 -5.48 9.23 -3.70
CA GLU A 221 -5.97 10.14 -4.75
C GLU A 221 -4.84 10.98 -5.39
N SER A 222 -3.75 11.22 -4.66
CA SER A 222 -2.62 12.05 -5.10
C SER A 222 -1.53 11.27 -5.84
N LEU A 223 -1.51 9.96 -5.70
CA LEU A 223 -0.56 9.06 -6.37
C LEU A 223 -1.15 8.58 -7.70
N LEU A 224 -0.36 8.67 -8.75
CA LEU A 224 -0.68 8.10 -10.06
C LEU A 224 0.19 6.87 -10.28
N PHE A 225 -0.44 5.79 -10.71
CA PHE A 225 0.19 4.52 -10.99
C PHE A 225 -0.08 4.16 -12.45
N ASP A 226 0.97 4.08 -13.24
CA ASP A 226 0.88 3.77 -14.66
C ASP A 226 1.80 2.61 -15.03
N GLU A 227 1.39 1.81 -16.01
CA GLU A 227 2.29 0.86 -16.65
C GLU A 227 3.33 1.61 -17.49
N PHE A 228 4.61 1.44 -17.19
CA PHE A 228 5.68 2.10 -17.94
C PHE A 228 5.69 1.71 -19.43
N ALA A 229 5.41 0.45 -19.76
CA ALA A 229 5.29 -0.04 -21.14
C ALA A 229 4.42 -1.29 -21.18
N LYS A 230 3.64 -1.44 -22.26
CA LYS A 230 2.88 -2.68 -22.52
C LYS A 230 3.80 -3.89 -22.53
N ASN A 231 3.48 -4.89 -21.73
CA ASN A 231 4.26 -6.13 -21.53
C ASN A 231 5.59 -5.96 -20.77
N ALA A 232 5.80 -4.86 -20.08
CA ALA A 232 6.91 -4.72 -19.14
C ALA A 232 6.36 -4.80 -17.70
N ASN A 233 6.97 -5.63 -16.86
CA ASN A 233 6.62 -5.73 -15.45
C ASN A 233 7.17 -4.52 -14.66
N VAL A 234 7.00 -3.31 -15.22
CA VAL A 234 7.49 -2.06 -14.63
C VAL A 234 6.32 -1.14 -14.39
N VAL A 235 6.13 -0.74 -13.15
CA VAL A 235 5.16 0.27 -12.72
C VAL A 235 5.89 1.58 -12.52
N GLU A 236 5.35 2.63 -13.09
CA GLU A 236 5.73 4.01 -12.83
C GLU A 236 4.77 4.61 -11.80
N ILE A 237 5.32 5.11 -10.70
CA ILE A 237 4.56 5.76 -9.66
C ILE A 237 4.97 7.21 -9.63
N SER A 238 4.02 8.12 -9.77
CA SER A 238 4.26 9.56 -9.70
C SER A 238 3.41 10.23 -8.63
N CYS A 239 3.95 11.29 -8.05
CA CYS A 239 3.24 12.15 -7.13
C CYS A 239 3.59 13.60 -7.36
N THR A 240 2.64 14.50 -7.08
CA THR A 240 2.84 15.95 -7.13
C THR A 240 2.79 16.52 -5.72
N ASP A 241 3.84 17.21 -5.31
CA ASP A 241 3.94 17.80 -3.99
C ASP A 241 4.57 19.20 -4.04
N TYR A 242 4.27 20.01 -3.02
CA TYR A 242 4.91 21.32 -2.82
C TYR A 242 6.33 21.20 -2.26
N GLU A 243 6.65 20.11 -1.58
CA GLU A 243 7.96 19.85 -0.99
C GLU A 243 8.61 18.61 -1.62
N LYS A 244 9.69 18.84 -2.36
CA LYS A 244 10.39 17.80 -3.12
C LYS A 244 10.83 16.63 -2.24
N LYS A 245 11.34 16.93 -1.03
CA LYS A 245 11.84 15.89 -0.12
C LYS A 245 10.70 14.99 0.37
N ARG A 246 9.56 15.59 0.74
CA ARG A 246 8.39 14.83 1.18
C ARG A 246 7.92 13.84 0.11
N GLY A 247 7.83 14.28 -1.15
CA GLY A 247 7.41 13.39 -2.23
C GLY A 247 8.44 12.30 -2.55
N LEU A 248 9.74 12.60 -2.45
CA LEU A 248 10.78 11.57 -2.62
C LEU A 248 10.77 10.55 -1.48
N ASP A 249 10.68 11.01 -0.23
CA ASP A 249 10.59 10.13 0.94
C ASP A 249 9.33 9.27 0.89
N LEU A 250 8.21 9.84 0.40
CA LEU A 250 6.97 9.13 0.18
C LEU A 250 7.13 7.98 -0.81
N LEU A 251 7.65 8.26 -2.00
CA LEU A 251 7.84 7.25 -3.04
C LEU A 251 8.82 6.16 -2.59
N GLN A 252 9.92 6.54 -1.95
CA GLN A 252 10.90 5.59 -1.42
C GLN A 252 10.27 4.71 -0.32
N THR A 253 9.55 5.32 0.62
CA THR A 253 8.94 4.58 1.73
C THR A 253 7.83 3.66 1.25
N LEU A 254 7.08 4.05 0.21
CA LEU A 254 6.07 3.19 -0.41
C LEU A 254 6.70 1.91 -0.96
N VAL A 255 7.82 2.04 -1.68
CA VAL A 255 8.58 0.88 -2.18
C VAL A 255 9.10 0.01 -1.03
N ASP A 256 9.65 0.63 0.01
CA ASP A 256 10.20 -0.09 1.17
C ASP A 256 9.11 -0.84 1.96
N VAL A 257 7.93 -0.23 2.13
CA VAL A 257 6.78 -0.86 2.79
C VAL A 257 6.26 -2.02 1.96
N TYR A 258 6.08 -1.83 0.66
CA TYR A 258 5.66 -2.89 -0.25
C TYR A 258 6.62 -4.09 -0.19
N ASN A 259 7.92 -3.86 -0.35
CA ASN A 259 8.94 -4.92 -0.28
C ASN A 259 8.92 -5.63 1.09
N SER A 260 8.76 -4.89 2.19
CA SER A 260 8.69 -5.46 3.54
C SER A 260 7.44 -6.33 3.74
N GLN A 261 6.30 -5.93 3.16
CA GLN A 261 5.07 -6.71 3.21
C GLN A 261 5.21 -7.99 2.39
N GLU A 262 5.75 -7.91 1.17
CA GLU A 262 6.03 -9.08 0.31
C GLU A 262 6.99 -10.07 1.01
N ASP A 263 8.09 -9.58 1.58
CA ASP A 263 9.02 -10.41 2.34
C ASP A 263 8.35 -11.08 3.55
N SER A 264 7.45 -10.38 4.21
CA SER A 264 6.72 -10.91 5.36
C SER A 264 5.75 -12.02 4.96
N ILE A 265 5.03 -11.83 3.86
CA ILE A 265 4.13 -12.84 3.29
C ILE A 265 4.94 -14.08 2.91
N LYS A 266 6.02 -13.93 2.13
CA LYS A 266 6.88 -15.05 1.72
C LYS A 266 7.49 -15.81 2.91
N LYS A 267 7.89 -15.12 3.98
CA LYS A 267 8.40 -15.73 5.21
C LYS A 267 7.32 -16.52 5.96
N ILE A 268 6.08 -16.05 5.96
CA ILE A 268 4.95 -16.73 6.58
C ILE A 268 4.62 -17.99 5.78
N GLU A 269 4.53 -17.90 4.46
CA GLU A 269 4.28 -19.04 3.56
C GLU A 269 5.38 -20.09 3.67
N GLY A 270 6.65 -19.65 3.64
CA GLY A 270 7.78 -20.56 3.82
C GLY A 270 7.75 -21.29 5.15
N ARG A 271 7.46 -20.60 6.27
CA ARG A 271 7.34 -21.25 7.59
C ARG A 271 6.21 -22.25 7.64
N LYS A 272 5.04 -21.93 7.08
CA LYS A 272 3.90 -22.85 7.02
C LYS A 272 4.22 -24.10 6.20
N SER A 273 4.93 -23.91 5.08
CA SER A 273 5.38 -25.02 4.23
C SER A 273 6.37 -25.94 4.96
N VAL A 274 7.36 -25.37 5.65
CA VAL A 274 8.31 -26.16 6.45
C VAL A 274 7.60 -26.91 7.56
N GLN A 275 6.73 -26.26 8.32
CA GLN A 275 5.95 -26.91 9.38
C GLN A 275 5.13 -28.07 8.85
N PHE A 276 4.43 -27.87 7.73
CA PHE A 276 3.65 -28.94 7.09
C PHE A 276 4.52 -30.15 6.70
N LEU A 277 5.71 -29.87 6.11
CA LEU A 277 6.65 -30.92 5.71
C LEU A 277 7.19 -31.67 6.92
N ASP A 278 7.51 -31.02 8.03
CA ASP A 278 7.99 -31.63 9.25
C ASP A 278 6.91 -32.51 9.89
N GLU A 279 5.67 -32.02 9.97
CA GLU A 279 4.53 -32.81 10.47
C GLU A 279 4.31 -34.06 9.61
N ARG A 280 4.41 -33.90 8.29
CA ARG A 280 4.21 -35.00 7.35
C ARG A 280 5.35 -36.02 7.41
N LEU A 281 6.59 -35.54 7.47
CA LEU A 281 7.78 -36.39 7.62
C LEU A 281 7.64 -37.28 8.88
N SER A 282 7.25 -36.66 9.99
CA SER A 282 7.04 -37.39 11.25
C SER A 282 5.96 -38.47 11.13
N ALA A 283 4.85 -38.15 10.44
CA ALA A 283 3.78 -39.14 10.20
C ALA A 283 4.26 -40.30 9.31
N VAL A 284 4.99 -39.98 8.22
CA VAL A 284 5.52 -41.04 7.32
C VAL A 284 6.54 -41.94 8.02
N VAL A 285 7.42 -41.36 8.84
CA VAL A 285 8.38 -42.16 9.64
C VAL A 285 7.67 -43.08 10.63
N ALA A 286 6.62 -42.59 11.29
CA ALA A 286 5.82 -43.43 12.20
C ALA A 286 5.11 -44.55 11.44
N ASP A 287 4.52 -44.30 10.29
CA ASP A 287 3.88 -45.28 9.45
C ASP A 287 4.88 -46.33 8.93
N LEU A 288 6.05 -45.90 8.49
CA LEU A 288 7.13 -46.77 8.05
C LEU A 288 7.56 -47.70 9.17
N THR A 289 7.80 -47.17 10.37
CA THR A 289 8.16 -47.99 11.54
C THR A 289 7.08 -49.02 11.87
N ASN A 290 5.81 -48.62 11.83
CA ASN A 290 4.69 -49.55 12.04
C ASN A 290 4.65 -50.67 10.99
N VAL A 291 4.89 -50.35 9.72
CA VAL A 291 4.95 -51.32 8.63
C VAL A 291 6.13 -52.27 8.81
N GLU A 292 7.31 -51.75 9.13
CA GLU A 292 8.51 -52.58 9.39
C GLU A 292 8.26 -53.58 10.53
N VAL A 293 7.72 -53.12 11.64
CA VAL A 293 7.36 -53.98 12.79
C VAL A 293 6.32 -55.03 12.37
N ASN A 294 5.34 -54.68 11.57
CA ASN A 294 4.32 -55.61 11.10
C ASN A 294 4.90 -56.65 10.13
N ILE A 295 5.80 -56.25 9.23
CA ILE A 295 6.52 -57.16 8.33
C ILE A 295 7.39 -58.11 9.13
N GLU A 296 8.13 -57.61 10.11
CA GLU A 296 8.97 -58.44 10.99
C GLU A 296 8.11 -59.47 11.74
N ARG A 297 6.99 -59.04 12.34
CA ARG A 297 6.06 -59.92 13.06
C ARG A 297 5.43 -60.99 12.13
N TYR A 298 5.09 -60.55 10.89
CA TYR A 298 4.54 -61.46 9.88
C TYR A 298 5.59 -62.50 9.44
N LYS A 299 6.84 -62.08 9.18
CA LYS A 299 7.97 -63.02 8.88
C LYS A 299 8.22 -63.98 9.98
N LEU A 300 8.22 -63.57 11.24
CA LEU A 300 8.40 -64.44 12.40
C LEU A 300 7.23 -65.42 12.54
N LYS A 301 6.00 -64.99 12.36
CA LYS A 301 4.79 -65.83 12.51
C LYS A 301 4.67 -66.89 11.43
N HIS A 302 5.09 -66.61 10.19
CA HIS A 302 4.91 -67.48 9.04
C HIS A 302 6.18 -68.26 8.64
N LYS A 303 7.32 -68.09 9.35
CA LYS A 303 8.62 -68.73 9.05
C LYS A 303 9.02 -68.56 7.57
N MET A 304 8.71 -67.41 6.96
CA MET A 304 8.91 -67.15 5.53
C MET A 304 10.33 -66.67 5.27
N THR A 305 11.04 -67.36 4.37
CA THR A 305 12.41 -67.03 4.01
C THR A 305 12.53 -66.31 2.65
N ASP A 306 11.45 -66.24 1.87
CA ASP A 306 11.53 -65.70 0.53
C ASP A 306 10.24 -64.91 0.17
N ILE A 307 10.20 -63.66 0.51
CA ILE A 307 9.07 -62.74 0.21
C ILE A 307 9.53 -61.54 -0.59
N GLU A 308 10.71 -61.56 -1.10
CA GLU A 308 11.30 -60.34 -1.69
C GLU A 308 10.47 -59.85 -2.90
N TYR A 309 9.88 -60.77 -3.68
CA TYR A 309 9.05 -60.42 -4.84
C TYR A 309 7.65 -59.87 -4.46
N ASP A 310 6.97 -60.51 -3.51
CA ASP A 310 5.63 -60.04 -3.10
C ASP A 310 5.68 -58.76 -2.27
N VAL A 311 6.71 -58.64 -1.44
CA VAL A 311 6.94 -57.44 -0.63
C VAL A 311 7.25 -56.20 -1.51
N GLN A 312 8.02 -56.42 -2.59
CA GLN A 312 8.37 -55.32 -3.51
C GLN A 312 7.15 -54.82 -4.27
N PHE A 313 6.27 -55.72 -4.73
CA PHE A 313 5.01 -55.39 -5.38
C PHE A 313 4.06 -54.58 -4.45
N TYR A 314 3.90 -55.05 -3.21
CA TYR A 314 3.06 -54.36 -2.21
C TYR A 314 3.68 -53.05 -1.73
N ALA A 315 5.02 -52.96 -1.63
CA ALA A 315 5.72 -51.75 -1.27
C ALA A 315 5.57 -50.65 -2.34
N ASP A 316 5.64 -51.03 -3.62
CA ASP A 316 5.45 -50.09 -4.72
C ASP A 316 4.00 -49.58 -4.80
N GLN A 317 2.99 -50.45 -4.57
CA GLN A 317 1.59 -50.03 -4.46
C GLN A 317 1.34 -49.10 -3.27
N MET A 318 1.93 -49.43 -2.10
CA MET A 318 1.82 -48.55 -0.93
C MET A 318 2.46 -47.17 -1.17
N LYS A 319 3.62 -47.14 -1.82
CA LYS A 319 4.28 -45.88 -2.19
C LYS A 319 3.40 -45.02 -3.09
N GLU A 320 2.76 -45.61 -4.09
CA GLU A 320 1.84 -44.90 -5.00
C GLU A 320 0.62 -44.35 -4.26
N LEU A 321 0.00 -45.19 -3.39
CA LEU A 321 -1.14 -44.75 -2.58
C LEU A 321 -0.76 -43.64 -1.58
N GLN A 322 0.42 -43.76 -0.99
CA GLN A 322 0.94 -42.77 -0.03
C GLN A 322 1.23 -41.45 -0.70
N MET A 323 1.75 -41.45 -1.93
CA MET A 323 1.91 -40.26 -2.76
C MET A 323 0.56 -39.58 -3.02
N LYS A 324 -0.49 -40.31 -3.35
CA LYS A 324 -1.85 -39.79 -3.51
C LYS A 324 -2.43 -39.19 -2.24
N ILE A 325 -2.20 -39.84 -1.08
CA ILE A 325 -2.65 -39.29 0.22
C ILE A 325 -1.95 -37.94 0.49
N ILE A 326 -0.64 -37.86 0.29
CA ILE A 326 0.13 -36.61 0.46
C ILE A 326 -0.40 -35.52 -0.44
N GLU A 327 -0.70 -35.84 -1.71
CA GLU A 327 -1.27 -34.88 -2.67
C GLU A 327 -2.61 -34.33 -2.18
N LEU A 328 -3.53 -35.22 -1.77
CA LEU A 328 -4.86 -34.83 -1.29
C LEU A 328 -4.77 -34.04 0.02
N GLU A 329 -3.88 -34.41 0.95
CA GLU A 329 -3.68 -33.64 2.18
C GLU A 329 -3.08 -32.26 1.93
N ALA A 330 -2.17 -32.13 0.96
CA ALA A 330 -1.64 -30.82 0.54
C ALA A 330 -2.74 -29.94 -0.04
N GLN A 331 -3.62 -30.51 -0.88
CA GLN A 331 -4.76 -29.79 -1.42
C GLN A 331 -5.73 -29.35 -0.31
N MET A 332 -6.08 -30.25 0.62
CA MET A 332 -6.92 -29.88 1.77
C MET A 332 -6.33 -28.76 2.60
N ARG A 333 -5.01 -28.78 2.84
CA ARG A 333 -4.35 -27.74 3.62
C ARG A 333 -4.40 -26.37 2.93
N LEU A 334 -4.28 -26.35 1.60
CA LEU A 334 -4.44 -25.11 0.82
C LEU A 334 -5.86 -24.56 0.93
N VAL A 335 -6.88 -25.42 0.89
CA VAL A 335 -8.28 -25.04 1.09
C VAL A 335 -8.50 -24.47 2.49
N ASP A 336 -7.97 -25.13 3.52
CA ASP A 336 -8.06 -24.65 4.91
C ASP A 336 -7.40 -23.27 5.08
N LEU A 337 -6.25 -23.06 4.43
CA LEU A 337 -5.57 -21.78 4.45
C LEU A 337 -6.37 -20.70 3.73
N LEU A 338 -6.98 -21.04 2.59
CA LEU A 338 -7.87 -20.13 1.86
C LEU A 338 -9.09 -19.76 2.71
N ASP A 339 -9.73 -20.75 3.34
CA ASP A 339 -10.90 -20.53 4.20
C ASP A 339 -10.54 -19.67 5.41
N ALA A 340 -9.40 -19.94 6.06
CA ALA A 340 -8.89 -19.12 7.15
C ALA A 340 -8.57 -17.68 6.71
N TYR A 341 -7.96 -17.52 5.53
CA TYR A 341 -7.65 -16.20 4.98
C TYR A 341 -8.90 -15.38 4.69
N VAL A 342 -9.91 -16.00 4.06
CA VAL A 342 -11.17 -15.35 3.70
C VAL A 342 -12.02 -15.02 4.93
N LYS A 343 -11.98 -15.85 5.96
CA LYS A 343 -12.73 -15.64 7.22
C LYS A 343 -12.09 -14.59 8.14
N ASP A 344 -10.83 -14.26 7.97
CA ASP A 344 -10.14 -13.27 8.78
C ASP A 344 -10.68 -11.86 8.48
N PRO A 345 -11.24 -11.16 9.46
CA PRO A 345 -11.75 -9.80 9.28
C PRO A 345 -10.72 -8.80 8.75
N GLN A 346 -9.44 -9.03 9.03
CA GLN A 346 -8.35 -8.17 8.57
C GLN A 346 -8.11 -8.30 7.05
N ASN A 347 -8.52 -9.42 6.46
CA ASN A 347 -8.35 -9.70 5.03
C ASN A 347 -9.58 -9.39 4.18
N ARG A 348 -10.63 -8.83 4.79
CA ARG A 348 -11.94 -8.62 4.13
C ARG A 348 -11.88 -7.83 2.81
N TYR A 349 -10.87 -6.99 2.66
CA TYR A 349 -10.66 -6.15 1.48
C TYR A 349 -9.29 -6.36 0.84
N ASN A 350 -8.58 -7.40 1.22
CA ASN A 350 -7.31 -7.77 0.63
C ASN A 350 -7.52 -8.77 -0.50
N LEU A 351 -6.64 -8.72 -1.50
CA LEU A 351 -6.65 -9.70 -2.58
C LEU A 351 -6.33 -11.09 -2.01
N VAL A 352 -7.10 -12.07 -2.44
CA VAL A 352 -6.85 -13.46 -2.09
C VAL A 352 -5.69 -13.97 -2.94
N PRO A 353 -4.59 -14.46 -2.33
CA PRO A 353 -3.48 -15.04 -3.09
C PRO A 353 -3.96 -16.21 -3.94
N ILE A 354 -3.71 -16.18 -5.25
CA ILE A 354 -4.13 -17.23 -6.20
C ILE A 354 -3.53 -18.58 -5.83
N VAL A 355 -2.34 -18.57 -5.22
CA VAL A 355 -1.66 -19.77 -4.71
C VAL A 355 -2.55 -20.57 -3.74
N LEU A 356 -3.35 -19.92 -2.91
CA LEU A 356 -4.25 -20.59 -1.98
C LEU A 356 -5.41 -21.31 -2.69
N ALA A 357 -5.76 -20.90 -3.90
CA ALA A 357 -6.83 -21.51 -4.68
C ALA A 357 -6.34 -22.62 -5.61
N SER A 358 -5.03 -22.78 -5.79
CA SER A 358 -4.46 -23.75 -6.74
C SER A 358 -4.65 -25.21 -6.31
N GLY A 359 -5.05 -25.47 -5.07
CA GLY A 359 -5.33 -26.82 -4.54
C GLY A 359 -6.68 -27.43 -4.94
N GLU A 360 -7.66 -26.63 -5.37
CA GLU A 360 -9.03 -27.09 -5.65
C GLU A 360 -9.33 -27.33 -7.14
N GLY A 361 -8.35 -27.17 -8.02
CA GLY A 361 -8.54 -27.30 -9.48
C GLY A 361 -9.07 -26.01 -10.13
N GLU A 362 -9.47 -26.16 -11.41
CA GLU A 362 -9.77 -25.03 -12.28
C GLU A 362 -10.94 -24.13 -11.80
N ASN A 363 -11.90 -24.71 -11.08
CA ASN A 363 -13.08 -23.98 -10.62
C ASN A 363 -12.80 -23.05 -9.44
N SER A 364 -11.98 -23.45 -8.50
CA SER A 364 -11.63 -22.63 -7.32
C SER A 364 -10.72 -21.48 -7.71
N SER A 365 -9.77 -21.74 -8.59
CA SER A 365 -8.91 -20.69 -9.17
C SER A 365 -9.74 -19.65 -9.91
N LYS A 366 -10.74 -20.04 -10.69
CA LYS A 366 -11.68 -19.12 -11.35
C LYS A 366 -12.49 -18.31 -10.34
N SER A 367 -12.97 -18.93 -9.28
CA SER A 367 -13.76 -18.26 -8.24
C SER A 367 -12.94 -17.19 -7.50
N VAL A 368 -11.69 -17.51 -7.15
CA VAL A 368 -10.76 -16.56 -6.52
C VAL A 368 -10.40 -15.43 -7.48
N SER A 369 -10.17 -15.72 -8.76
CA SER A 369 -9.92 -14.71 -9.78
C SER A 369 -11.11 -13.75 -9.92
N SER A 370 -12.32 -14.27 -10.02
CA SER A 370 -13.54 -13.46 -10.11
C SER A 370 -13.76 -12.60 -8.84
N TYR A 371 -13.45 -13.13 -7.66
CA TYR A 371 -13.50 -12.37 -6.42
C TYR A 371 -12.47 -11.24 -6.43
N ASN A 372 -11.23 -11.52 -6.81
CA ASN A 372 -10.16 -10.52 -6.90
C ASN A 372 -10.49 -9.44 -7.93
N GLU A 373 -11.04 -9.81 -9.09
CA GLU A 373 -11.52 -8.85 -10.11
C GLU A 373 -12.61 -7.92 -9.56
N ALA A 374 -13.61 -8.48 -8.85
CA ALA A 374 -14.66 -7.69 -8.22
C ALA A 374 -14.10 -6.74 -7.14
N LEU A 375 -13.09 -7.18 -6.42
CA LEU A 375 -12.42 -6.38 -5.39
C LEU A 375 -11.58 -5.24 -6.00
N LEU A 376 -10.89 -5.51 -7.10
CA LEU A 376 -10.17 -4.52 -7.89
C LEU A 376 -11.12 -3.48 -8.48
N GLU A 377 -12.26 -3.92 -9.03
CA GLU A 377 -13.27 -3.01 -9.55
C GLU A 377 -13.87 -2.14 -8.44
N ARG A 378 -14.11 -2.71 -7.25
CA ARG A 378 -14.51 -1.94 -6.07
C ARG A 378 -13.47 -0.88 -5.68
N LEU A 379 -12.19 -1.24 -5.67
CA LEU A 379 -11.10 -0.30 -5.38
C LEU A 379 -11.04 0.82 -6.42
N ARG A 380 -11.23 0.47 -7.70
CA ARG A 380 -11.28 1.44 -8.81
C ARG A 380 -12.46 2.41 -8.67
N LEU A 381 -13.64 1.89 -8.29
CA LEU A 381 -14.82 2.72 -8.03
C LEU A 381 -14.61 3.63 -6.81
N LEU A 382 -13.98 3.16 -5.74
CA LEU A 382 -13.65 3.96 -4.58
C LEU A 382 -12.63 5.08 -4.89
N GLN A 383 -11.71 4.84 -5.82
CA GLN A 383 -10.80 5.87 -6.32
C GLN A 383 -11.51 6.91 -7.20
N SER A 384 -12.56 6.51 -7.92
CA SER A 384 -13.32 7.40 -8.79
C SER A 384 -14.40 8.20 -8.04
N THR A 385 -14.80 7.76 -6.84
CA THR A 385 -15.83 8.41 -6.02
C THR A 385 -15.18 9.01 -4.76
N LYS A 386 -15.23 10.35 -4.64
CA LYS A 386 -14.88 11.05 -3.39
C LYS A 386 -15.89 10.68 -2.30
N GLY A 387 -15.48 9.83 -1.39
CA GLY A 387 -16.22 9.54 -0.18
C GLY A 387 -17.09 8.28 -0.25
N ASP A 388 -17.27 7.69 0.92
CA ASP A 388 -18.06 6.51 1.22
C ASP A 388 -19.38 6.45 0.43
N ASN A 389 -19.42 5.58 -0.55
CA ASN A 389 -20.67 5.07 -1.06
C ASN A 389 -20.84 3.66 -0.48
N PRO A 390 -21.76 3.45 0.49
CA PRO A 390 -22.06 2.13 1.01
C PRO A 390 -22.85 1.38 -0.08
N LEU A 391 -22.16 0.55 -0.85
CA LEU A 391 -22.74 -0.51 -1.64
C LEU A 391 -22.61 -1.82 -0.89
#